data_f641d295d0210524e2d7caaa17f5d06e
#
_entry.id   f641d295d0210524e2d7caaa17f5d06e
#
_cell.length_a   1.000
_cell.length_b   1.000
_cell.length_c   1.000
_cell.angle_alpha   90.00
_cell.angle_beta   90.00
_cell.angle_gamma   90.00
#
_symmetry.space_group_name_H-M   'P 1'
#
loop_
_entity.id
_entity.type
_entity.pdbx_description
1 polymer ?
#
loop_
_entity_poly.entity_id
_entity_poly.type
_entity_poly.pdbx_seq_one_letter_code
_entity_poly.pdbx_strand_id
1 'polypeptide(L)'
;MNKTNNGLFRVNGANYMVPFILITTLFFLWGFARAILDVLNKHFQNEMHISITQSSLIQVTTYMGYFLMAIPAGLFINRFGYRRGIVFGLILFALGSWLFVPCTEAGTLDAYLFALFIISVGLVFLETAANPYVTELGGKETASSRLNLSQSFNGLGCLFATFAVGQFLFSSDGGNVEIPYVILGFVVFLIAIVFTRVKLPEIKHNDGLAEKAKYGRDPLKRIWRHKFFVYGLIALLSYEIAEISINSYFINYVTGMGWMDDRTASMVLTGALAFFMVGRFGGSFIMRWIPAENMLLICGCGCVACIMLVLMNFGKISMIGLLGNYLFEAVMFPTIFSLAVRGMGSLTKSASSILMMTPVGGCGFLLVGVIADATDMVVPFIIPLLCYIVVGLYGFGLSVHSEEKPNEV
;
A
#
# COMPACT_ATOMS: atom_id res chain seq x y z
N MET A 1 -7.01 41.21 14.70
CA MET A 1 -6.51 39.88 14.27
C MET A 1 -7.62 39.21 13.48
N ASN A 2 -7.57 39.28 12.16
CA ASN A 2 -8.51 38.56 11.30
C ASN A 2 -8.27 37.06 11.45
N LYS A 3 -9.19 36.33 12.07
CA LYS A 3 -9.26 34.87 11.94
C LYS A 3 -9.56 34.58 10.48
N THR A 4 -8.53 34.35 9.67
CA THR A 4 -8.68 33.75 8.35
C THR A 4 -9.40 32.43 8.55
N ASN A 5 -10.58 32.32 7.97
CA ASN A 5 -11.47 31.15 8.07
C ASN A 5 -10.83 30.00 7.25
N ASN A 6 -9.74 29.42 7.74
CA ASN A 6 -9.01 28.32 7.11
C ASN A 6 -9.74 27.01 7.50
N GLY A 7 -10.70 26.63 6.66
CA GLY A 7 -11.32 25.30 6.74
C GLY A 7 -10.40 24.23 6.10
N LEU A 8 -10.75 22.96 6.25
CA LEU A 8 -10.02 21.79 5.73
C LEU A 8 -9.63 21.94 4.24
N PHE A 9 -10.43 22.65 3.46
CA PHE A 9 -10.31 22.83 2.01
C PHE A 9 -10.26 24.32 1.57
N ARG A 10 -10.11 25.26 2.49
CA ARG A 10 -10.02 26.69 2.17
C ARG A 10 -8.77 27.30 2.77
N VAL A 11 -7.96 27.96 1.95
CA VAL A 11 -6.78 28.72 2.38
C VAL A 11 -6.76 30.05 1.63
N ASN A 12 -6.65 31.15 2.34
CA ASN A 12 -6.59 32.51 1.75
C ASN A 12 -7.71 32.81 0.74
N GLY A 13 -8.94 32.30 0.99
CA GLY A 13 -10.09 32.48 0.09
C GLY A 13 -10.19 31.53 -1.10
N ALA A 14 -9.14 30.78 -1.42
CA ALA A 14 -9.17 29.77 -2.47
C ALA A 14 -9.82 28.47 -1.96
N ASN A 15 -10.69 27.86 -2.77
CA ASN A 15 -11.36 26.61 -2.47
C ASN A 15 -10.67 25.45 -3.21
N TYR A 16 -10.07 24.51 -2.47
CA TYR A 16 -9.34 23.36 -2.98
C TYR A 16 -10.19 22.06 -2.98
N MET A 17 -11.49 22.16 -2.76
CA MET A 17 -12.36 20.98 -2.63
C MET A 17 -12.40 20.15 -3.92
N VAL A 18 -12.51 20.77 -5.09
CA VAL A 18 -12.55 20.06 -6.38
C VAL A 18 -11.23 19.35 -6.68
N PRO A 19 -10.05 20.00 -6.62
CA PRO A 19 -8.77 19.30 -6.72
C PRO A 19 -8.62 18.16 -5.72
N PHE A 20 -9.06 18.35 -4.49
CA PHE A 20 -9.00 17.33 -3.45
C PHE A 20 -9.86 16.11 -3.79
N ILE A 21 -11.12 16.29 -4.19
CA ILE A 21 -12.01 15.19 -4.61
C ILE A 21 -11.39 14.41 -5.76
N LEU A 22 -10.89 15.11 -6.79
CA LEU A 22 -10.26 14.48 -7.94
C LEU A 22 -9.03 13.65 -7.55
N ILE A 23 -8.16 14.19 -6.71
CA ILE A 23 -6.99 13.42 -6.24
C ILE A 23 -7.43 12.24 -5.38
N THR A 24 -8.46 12.40 -4.56
CA THR A 24 -8.99 11.33 -3.71
C THR A 24 -9.53 10.16 -4.55
N THR A 25 -10.07 10.41 -5.76
CA THR A 25 -10.44 9.31 -6.67
C THR A 25 -9.23 8.45 -7.11
N LEU A 26 -8.04 9.04 -7.19
CA LEU A 26 -6.81 8.29 -7.51
C LEU A 26 -6.45 7.31 -6.39
N PHE A 27 -6.68 7.68 -5.13
CA PHE A 27 -6.47 6.77 -4.00
C PHE A 27 -7.43 5.57 -4.06
N PHE A 28 -8.69 5.80 -4.43
CA PHE A 28 -9.63 4.70 -4.64
C PHE A 28 -9.17 3.77 -5.76
N LEU A 29 -8.78 4.31 -6.92
CA LEU A 29 -8.28 3.52 -8.05
C LEU A 29 -7.03 2.72 -7.69
N TRP A 30 -6.12 3.33 -6.93
CA TRP A 30 -4.91 2.67 -6.48
C TRP A 30 -5.21 1.52 -5.52
N GLY A 31 -6.07 1.73 -4.52
CA GLY A 31 -6.52 0.67 -3.62
C GLY A 31 -7.21 -0.47 -4.37
N PHE A 32 -8.09 -0.13 -5.32
CA PHE A 32 -8.74 -1.10 -6.19
C PHE A 32 -7.73 -1.94 -6.98
N ALA A 33 -6.79 -1.28 -7.67
CA ALA A 33 -5.79 -1.95 -8.50
C ALA A 33 -4.82 -2.82 -7.69
N ARG A 34 -4.51 -2.44 -6.43
CA ARG A 34 -3.67 -3.24 -5.53
C ARG A 34 -4.41 -4.49 -5.05
N ALA A 35 -5.63 -4.34 -4.56
CA ALA A 35 -6.37 -5.43 -3.95
C ALA A 35 -6.93 -6.45 -4.98
N ILE A 36 -7.08 -6.06 -6.24
CA ILE A 36 -7.45 -7.00 -7.30
C ILE A 36 -6.37 -8.08 -7.50
N LEU A 37 -5.10 -7.78 -7.22
CA LEU A 37 -3.99 -8.74 -7.36
C LEU A 37 -4.17 -9.95 -6.43
N ASP A 38 -4.75 -9.76 -5.25
CA ASP A 38 -4.96 -10.82 -4.27
C ASP A 38 -5.98 -11.85 -4.76
N VAL A 39 -7.04 -11.37 -5.43
CA VAL A 39 -8.06 -12.21 -6.08
C VAL A 39 -7.52 -12.83 -7.37
N LEU A 40 -6.77 -12.06 -8.15
CA LEU A 40 -6.22 -12.49 -9.43
C LEU A 40 -5.22 -13.64 -9.28
N ASN A 41 -4.46 -13.64 -8.21
CA ASN A 41 -3.52 -14.70 -7.85
C ASN A 41 -4.21 -16.07 -7.84
N LYS A 42 -5.30 -16.20 -7.10
CA LYS A 42 -6.06 -17.45 -7.01
C LYS A 42 -6.77 -17.78 -8.30
N HIS A 43 -7.30 -16.79 -9.01
CA HIS A 43 -7.96 -16.99 -10.29
C HIS A 43 -7.00 -17.62 -11.32
N PHE A 44 -5.77 -17.10 -11.48
CA PHE A 44 -4.79 -17.66 -12.40
C PHE A 44 -4.29 -19.05 -11.99
N GLN A 45 -4.20 -19.35 -10.70
CA GLN A 45 -3.89 -20.72 -10.24
C GLN A 45 -4.95 -21.70 -10.74
N ASN A 46 -6.23 -21.32 -10.66
CA ASN A 46 -7.33 -22.17 -11.08
C ASN A 46 -7.40 -22.29 -12.61
N GLU A 47 -7.33 -21.20 -13.37
CA GLU A 47 -7.48 -21.17 -14.82
C GLU A 47 -6.28 -21.75 -15.58
N MET A 48 -5.08 -21.43 -15.12
CA MET A 48 -3.84 -21.82 -15.80
C MET A 48 -3.20 -23.07 -15.19
N HIS A 49 -3.77 -23.63 -14.10
CA HIS A 49 -3.21 -24.76 -13.37
C HIS A 49 -1.74 -24.54 -12.93
N ILE A 50 -1.42 -23.31 -12.53
CA ILE A 50 -0.08 -22.92 -12.08
C ILE A 50 0.06 -23.02 -10.56
N SER A 51 1.30 -23.16 -10.08
CA SER A 51 1.60 -23.21 -8.64
C SER A 51 1.45 -21.86 -7.94
N ILE A 52 1.44 -21.87 -6.61
CA ILE A 52 1.44 -20.65 -5.80
C ILE A 52 2.72 -19.84 -6.07
N THR A 53 3.87 -20.50 -6.22
CA THR A 53 5.13 -19.87 -6.60
C THR A 53 5.03 -19.16 -7.94
N GLN A 54 4.46 -19.80 -8.96
CA GLN A 54 4.30 -19.19 -10.28
C GLN A 54 3.35 -17.98 -10.24
N SER A 55 2.22 -18.10 -9.55
CA SER A 55 1.25 -16.99 -9.42
C SER A 55 1.81 -15.82 -8.59
N SER A 56 2.76 -16.06 -7.68
CA SER A 56 3.39 -14.99 -6.91
C SER A 56 4.21 -14.01 -7.78
N LEU A 57 4.56 -14.40 -9.03
CA LEU A 57 5.18 -13.50 -9.99
C LEU A 57 4.30 -12.29 -10.33
N ILE A 58 2.99 -12.37 -10.09
CA ILE A 58 2.05 -11.24 -10.21
C ILE A 58 2.46 -10.12 -9.25
N GLN A 59 2.67 -10.45 -7.96
CA GLN A 59 3.12 -9.49 -6.96
C GLN A 59 4.55 -9.03 -7.24
N VAL A 60 5.47 -9.97 -7.55
CA VAL A 60 6.86 -9.64 -7.88
C VAL A 60 6.92 -8.63 -9.02
N THR A 61 6.22 -8.87 -10.13
CA THR A 61 6.23 -7.99 -11.29
C THR A 61 5.67 -6.61 -10.96
N THR A 62 4.55 -6.58 -10.23
CA THR A 62 3.90 -5.33 -9.85
C THR A 62 4.79 -4.50 -8.91
N TYR A 63 5.29 -5.09 -7.83
CA TYR A 63 6.09 -4.36 -6.85
C TYR A 63 7.52 -4.07 -7.30
N MET A 64 8.07 -4.87 -8.21
CA MET A 64 9.31 -4.54 -8.90
C MET A 64 9.14 -3.33 -9.82
N GLY A 65 7.99 -3.20 -10.50
CA GLY A 65 7.64 -2.01 -11.25
C GLY A 65 7.64 -0.76 -10.36
N TYR A 66 7.07 -0.86 -9.14
CA TYR A 66 7.14 0.22 -8.16
C TYR A 66 8.57 0.59 -7.80
N PHE A 67 9.40 -0.38 -7.47
CA PHE A 67 10.78 -0.15 -7.10
C PHE A 67 11.59 0.52 -8.21
N LEU A 68 11.49 0.00 -9.43
CA LEU A 68 12.25 0.50 -10.59
C LEU A 68 11.80 1.89 -11.03
N MET A 69 10.50 2.18 -10.97
CA MET A 69 9.93 3.39 -11.56
C MET A 69 9.69 4.52 -10.57
N ALA A 70 9.86 4.32 -9.25
CA ALA A 70 9.66 5.36 -8.25
C ALA A 70 10.55 6.59 -8.47
N ILE A 71 11.86 6.38 -8.72
CA ILE A 71 12.80 7.47 -8.99
C ILE A 71 12.52 8.14 -10.35
N PRO A 72 12.37 7.40 -11.47
CA PRO A 72 11.99 8.00 -12.75
C PRO A 72 10.68 8.82 -12.68
N ALA A 73 9.66 8.32 -11.98
CA ALA A 73 8.40 9.02 -11.81
C ALA A 73 8.59 10.34 -11.04
N GLY A 74 9.35 10.32 -9.94
CA GLY A 74 9.68 11.53 -9.18
C GLY A 74 10.44 12.57 -10.01
N LEU A 75 11.41 12.14 -10.81
CA LEU A 75 12.17 13.02 -11.71
C LEU A 75 11.26 13.62 -12.80
N PHE A 76 10.37 12.82 -13.37
CA PHE A 76 9.40 13.28 -14.36
C PHE A 76 8.46 14.34 -13.77
N ILE A 77 7.89 14.06 -12.57
CA ILE A 77 6.97 14.97 -11.89
C ILE A 77 7.68 16.29 -11.52
N ASN A 78 8.92 16.21 -11.05
CA ASN A 78 9.72 17.40 -10.74
C ASN A 78 9.98 18.29 -11.98
N ARG A 79 10.14 17.67 -13.16
CA ARG A 79 10.42 18.40 -14.42
C ARG A 79 9.16 18.91 -15.09
N PHE A 80 8.08 18.13 -15.10
CA PHE A 80 6.88 18.40 -15.90
C PHE A 80 5.65 18.80 -15.07
N GLY A 81 5.74 18.71 -13.74
CA GLY A 81 4.67 19.04 -12.79
C GLY A 81 3.72 17.87 -12.49
N TYR A 82 2.99 18.01 -11.40
CA TYR A 82 2.09 16.96 -10.88
C TYR A 82 1.01 16.54 -11.88
N ARG A 83 0.36 17.51 -12.52
CA ARG A 83 -0.74 17.24 -13.48
C ARG A 83 -0.29 16.36 -14.63
N ARG A 84 0.87 16.65 -15.26
CA ARG A 84 1.38 15.84 -16.37
C ARG A 84 1.80 14.45 -15.90
N GLY A 85 2.37 14.34 -14.70
CA GLY A 85 2.69 13.05 -14.07
C GLY A 85 1.45 12.19 -13.84
N ILE A 86 0.37 12.76 -13.30
CA ILE A 86 -0.91 12.08 -13.09
C ILE A 86 -1.51 11.62 -14.42
N VAL A 87 -1.61 12.50 -15.41
CA VAL A 87 -2.17 12.15 -16.73
C VAL A 87 -1.37 11.03 -17.39
N PHE A 88 -0.04 11.11 -17.36
CA PHE A 88 0.83 10.07 -17.90
C PHE A 88 0.63 8.73 -17.18
N GLY A 89 0.57 8.73 -15.84
CA GLY A 89 0.28 7.55 -15.04
C GLY A 89 -1.09 6.93 -15.37
N LEU A 90 -2.14 7.74 -15.48
CA LEU A 90 -3.48 7.26 -15.85
C LEU A 90 -3.52 6.66 -17.26
N ILE A 91 -2.81 7.24 -18.22
CA ILE A 91 -2.73 6.70 -19.59
C ILE A 91 -2.03 5.34 -19.57
N LEU A 92 -0.91 5.20 -18.87
CA LEU A 92 -0.22 3.90 -18.74
C LEU A 92 -1.08 2.87 -18.04
N PHE A 93 -1.80 3.25 -16.98
CA PHE A 93 -2.73 2.37 -16.29
C PHE A 93 -3.85 1.89 -17.23
N ALA A 94 -4.48 2.79 -17.99
CA ALA A 94 -5.53 2.42 -18.94
C ALA A 94 -5.00 1.49 -20.05
N LEU A 95 -3.82 1.81 -20.63
CA LEU A 95 -3.19 0.98 -21.64
C LEU A 95 -2.85 -0.42 -21.12
N GLY A 96 -2.23 -0.51 -19.93
CA GLY A 96 -1.93 -1.79 -19.30
C GLY A 96 -3.19 -2.60 -19.02
N SER A 97 -4.28 -1.95 -18.62
CA SER A 97 -5.58 -2.62 -18.40
C SER A 97 -6.17 -3.16 -19.71
N TRP A 98 -6.08 -2.43 -20.81
CA TRP A 98 -6.58 -2.90 -22.12
C TRP A 98 -5.69 -3.99 -22.74
N LEU A 99 -4.42 -4.09 -22.34
CA LEU A 99 -3.53 -5.18 -22.75
C LEU A 99 -4.01 -6.55 -22.25
N PHE A 100 -4.90 -6.61 -21.25
CA PHE A 100 -5.49 -7.87 -20.82
C PHE A 100 -6.26 -8.58 -21.93
N VAL A 101 -6.87 -7.86 -22.89
CA VAL A 101 -7.56 -8.46 -24.03
C VAL A 101 -6.61 -9.33 -24.90
N PRO A 102 -5.54 -8.79 -25.49
CA PRO A 102 -4.59 -9.62 -26.25
C PRO A 102 -3.85 -10.63 -25.37
N CYS A 103 -3.71 -10.39 -24.05
CA CYS A 103 -3.12 -11.37 -23.14
C CYS A 103 -4.01 -12.61 -22.97
N THR A 104 -5.32 -12.44 -22.94
CA THR A 104 -6.28 -13.56 -22.90
C THR A 104 -6.18 -14.41 -24.18
N GLU A 105 -6.04 -13.77 -25.34
CA GLU A 105 -5.81 -14.49 -26.60
C GLU A 105 -4.46 -15.24 -26.61
N ALA A 106 -3.41 -14.66 -26.02
CA ALA A 106 -2.09 -15.30 -25.89
C ALA A 106 -2.09 -16.48 -24.90
N GLY A 107 -2.95 -16.43 -23.86
CA GLY A 107 -3.14 -17.50 -22.89
C GLY A 107 -1.92 -17.83 -22.03
N THR A 108 -0.94 -16.91 -21.90
CA THR A 108 0.32 -17.13 -21.17
C THR A 108 0.43 -16.20 -19.95
N LEU A 109 0.99 -16.70 -18.85
CA LEU A 109 1.23 -15.90 -17.64
C LEU A 109 2.13 -14.69 -17.95
N ASP A 110 3.16 -14.87 -18.76
CA ASP A 110 4.12 -13.81 -19.10
C ASP A 110 3.46 -12.61 -19.79
N ALA A 111 2.44 -12.86 -20.64
CA ALA A 111 1.68 -11.80 -21.28
C ALA A 111 0.94 -10.95 -20.22
N TYR A 112 0.28 -11.60 -19.26
CA TYR A 112 -0.40 -10.90 -18.16
C TYR A 112 0.58 -10.17 -17.24
N LEU A 113 1.76 -10.77 -16.95
CA LEU A 113 2.79 -10.11 -16.16
C LEU A 113 3.27 -8.83 -16.84
N PHE A 114 3.43 -8.85 -18.18
CA PHE A 114 3.78 -7.63 -18.92
C PHE A 114 2.70 -6.55 -18.82
N ALA A 115 1.42 -6.90 -18.97
CA ALA A 115 0.32 -5.97 -18.79
C ALA A 115 0.28 -5.37 -17.36
N LEU A 116 0.45 -6.21 -16.34
CA LEU A 116 0.54 -5.79 -14.93
C LEU A 116 1.74 -4.88 -14.66
N PHE A 117 2.89 -5.14 -15.30
CA PHE A 117 4.04 -4.25 -15.20
C PHE A 117 3.71 -2.85 -15.73
N ILE A 118 3.04 -2.74 -16.88
CA ILE A 118 2.62 -1.44 -17.44
C ILE A 118 1.63 -0.73 -16.50
N ILE A 119 0.66 -1.47 -15.94
CA ILE A 119 -0.24 -0.94 -14.92
C ILE A 119 0.54 -0.41 -13.72
N SER A 120 1.49 -1.19 -13.20
CA SER A 120 2.29 -0.81 -12.02
C SER A 120 3.09 0.46 -12.25
N VAL A 121 3.69 0.62 -13.44
CA VAL A 121 4.35 1.88 -13.83
C VAL A 121 3.38 3.05 -13.74
N GLY A 122 2.17 2.89 -14.28
CA GLY A 122 1.11 3.90 -14.18
C GLY A 122 0.78 4.25 -12.72
N LEU A 123 0.58 3.24 -11.88
CA LEU A 123 0.24 3.40 -10.46
C LEU A 123 1.34 4.15 -9.68
N VAL A 124 2.62 3.85 -9.96
CA VAL A 124 3.74 4.56 -9.32
C VAL A 124 3.72 6.05 -9.63
N PHE A 125 3.43 6.44 -10.87
CA PHE A 125 3.28 7.86 -11.23
C PHE A 125 2.13 8.51 -10.45
N LEU A 126 1.00 7.81 -10.30
CA LEU A 126 -0.14 8.33 -9.55
C LEU A 126 0.19 8.49 -8.07
N GLU A 127 0.81 7.50 -7.45
CA GLU A 127 1.14 7.53 -6.03
C GLU A 127 2.20 8.58 -5.70
N THR A 128 3.27 8.65 -6.51
CA THR A 128 4.34 9.63 -6.35
C THR A 128 3.83 11.06 -6.50
N ALA A 129 2.77 11.28 -7.30
CA ALA A 129 2.15 12.58 -7.46
C ALA A 129 1.10 12.86 -6.38
N ALA A 130 0.20 11.93 -6.09
CA ALA A 130 -1.00 12.18 -5.28
C ALA A 130 -0.69 12.39 -3.79
N ASN A 131 0.21 11.60 -3.21
CA ASN A 131 0.55 11.69 -1.78
C ASN A 131 1.06 13.09 -1.38
N PRO A 132 2.14 13.64 -1.99
CA PRO A 132 2.59 14.98 -1.65
C PRO A 132 1.59 16.06 -2.06
N TYR A 133 0.87 15.86 -3.17
CA TYR A 133 -0.09 16.85 -3.65
C TYR A 133 -1.25 17.05 -2.65
N VAL A 134 -1.81 15.97 -2.09
CA VAL A 134 -2.86 16.05 -1.06
C VAL A 134 -2.38 16.79 0.19
N THR A 135 -1.16 16.57 0.63
CA THR A 135 -0.62 17.23 1.82
C THR A 135 -0.44 18.74 1.62
N GLU A 136 -0.25 19.17 0.37
CA GLU A 136 -0.04 20.58 0.03
C GLU A 136 -1.31 21.32 -0.42
N LEU A 137 -2.41 20.61 -0.68
CA LEU A 137 -3.71 21.19 -1.02
C LEU A 137 -4.40 21.82 0.21
N GLY A 138 -3.84 22.87 0.81
CA GLY A 138 -4.46 23.57 1.91
C GLY A 138 -3.49 23.91 3.04
N GLY A 139 -4.01 24.18 4.25
CA GLY A 139 -3.19 24.52 5.43
C GLY A 139 -2.30 23.37 5.87
N LYS A 140 -1.07 23.67 6.30
CA LYS A 140 -0.12 22.65 6.80
C LYS A 140 -0.64 21.92 8.02
N GLU A 141 -1.42 22.59 8.87
CA GLU A 141 -2.02 22.02 10.09
C GLU A 141 -3.01 20.89 9.82
N THR A 142 -3.67 20.90 8.64
CA THR A 142 -4.67 19.90 8.26
C THR A 142 -4.15 18.88 7.23
N ALA A 143 -2.86 18.91 6.90
CA ALA A 143 -2.25 18.03 5.91
C ALA A 143 -2.44 16.53 6.22
N SER A 144 -2.17 16.12 7.46
CA SER A 144 -2.36 14.74 7.92
C SER A 144 -3.82 14.29 7.83
N SER A 145 -4.78 15.17 8.20
CA SER A 145 -6.22 14.85 8.12
C SER A 145 -6.67 14.64 6.68
N ARG A 146 -6.17 15.45 5.73
CA ARG A 146 -6.48 15.29 4.32
C ARG A 146 -5.91 14.00 3.75
N LEU A 147 -4.66 13.67 4.09
CA LEU A 147 -4.03 12.42 3.67
C LEU A 147 -4.77 11.21 4.23
N ASN A 148 -5.12 11.22 5.52
CA ASN A 148 -5.89 10.14 6.15
C ASN A 148 -7.27 9.96 5.50
N LEU A 149 -7.95 11.06 5.17
CA LEU A 149 -9.22 10.99 4.45
C LEU A 149 -9.05 10.37 3.06
N SER A 150 -8.02 10.76 2.31
CA SER A 150 -7.72 10.16 1.00
C SER A 150 -7.36 8.67 1.12
N GLN A 151 -6.59 8.28 2.13
CA GLN A 151 -6.27 6.87 2.41
C GLN A 151 -7.50 6.04 2.79
N SER A 152 -8.54 6.65 3.38
CA SER A 152 -9.81 5.96 3.62
C SER A 152 -10.50 5.57 2.30
N PHE A 153 -10.41 6.40 1.27
CA PHE A 153 -10.90 6.05 -0.07
C PHE A 153 -10.07 4.96 -0.74
N ASN A 154 -8.77 4.89 -0.47
CA ASN A 154 -7.95 3.75 -0.87
C ASN A 154 -8.48 2.45 -0.25
N GLY A 155 -8.75 2.43 1.06
CA GLY A 155 -9.36 1.29 1.73
C GLY A 155 -10.73 0.89 1.14
N LEU A 156 -11.58 1.86 0.79
CA LEU A 156 -12.84 1.58 0.08
C LEU A 156 -12.60 0.96 -1.29
N GLY A 157 -11.56 1.39 -2.02
CA GLY A 157 -11.13 0.78 -3.28
C GLY A 157 -10.75 -0.69 -3.10
N CYS A 158 -9.98 -1.00 -2.06
CA CYS A 158 -9.61 -2.38 -1.72
C CYS A 158 -10.84 -3.26 -1.43
N LEU A 159 -11.76 -2.79 -0.59
CA LEU A 159 -13.01 -3.50 -0.27
C LEU A 159 -13.84 -3.77 -1.53
N PHE A 160 -13.98 -2.75 -2.37
CA PHE A 160 -14.75 -2.89 -3.61
C PHE A 160 -14.11 -3.88 -4.59
N ALA A 161 -12.77 -3.87 -4.71
CA ALA A 161 -12.04 -4.78 -5.58
C ALA A 161 -12.23 -6.24 -5.15
N THR A 162 -11.94 -6.57 -3.89
CA THR A 162 -12.02 -7.95 -3.39
C THR A 162 -13.46 -8.48 -3.44
N PHE A 163 -14.44 -7.64 -3.14
CA PHE A 163 -15.85 -8.03 -3.22
C PHE A 163 -16.32 -8.17 -4.66
N ALA A 164 -16.31 -7.09 -5.44
CA ALA A 164 -16.93 -7.08 -6.78
C ALA A 164 -16.19 -7.98 -7.76
N VAL A 165 -14.86 -7.89 -7.81
CA VAL A 165 -14.05 -8.67 -8.74
C VAL A 165 -13.98 -10.13 -8.29
N GLY A 166 -13.87 -10.39 -6.98
CA GLY A 166 -13.90 -11.76 -6.46
C GLY A 166 -15.22 -12.48 -6.76
N GLN A 167 -16.35 -11.80 -6.56
CA GLN A 167 -17.66 -12.40 -6.91
C GLN A 167 -17.82 -12.64 -8.41
N PHE A 168 -17.22 -11.80 -9.25
CA PHE A 168 -17.26 -11.95 -10.70
C PHE A 168 -16.35 -13.09 -11.18
N LEU A 169 -15.07 -13.11 -10.78
CA LEU A 169 -14.09 -14.09 -11.25
C LEU A 169 -14.37 -15.51 -10.74
N PHE A 170 -14.93 -15.64 -9.53
CA PHE A 170 -15.28 -16.94 -8.95
C PHE A 170 -16.78 -17.28 -9.09
N SER A 171 -17.44 -16.72 -10.13
CA SER A 171 -18.83 -17.08 -10.46
C SER A 171 -18.91 -18.47 -11.09
N SER A 172 -20.08 -19.10 -11.00
CA SER A 172 -20.32 -20.44 -11.58
C SER A 172 -20.15 -20.50 -13.11
N ASP A 173 -20.30 -19.37 -13.78
CA ASP A 173 -20.19 -19.28 -15.25
C ASP A 173 -18.76 -19.00 -15.73
N GLY A 174 -17.78 -18.91 -14.80
CA GLY A 174 -16.40 -18.58 -15.08
C GLY A 174 -16.25 -17.12 -15.55
N GLY A 175 -15.68 -16.26 -14.73
CA GLY A 175 -15.48 -14.84 -15.07
C GLY A 175 -14.23 -14.65 -15.92
N ASN A 176 -14.37 -14.09 -17.13
CA ASN A 176 -13.22 -13.70 -17.93
C ASN A 176 -12.46 -12.55 -17.27
N VAL A 177 -11.18 -12.74 -16.98
CA VAL A 177 -10.32 -11.75 -16.32
C VAL A 177 -10.20 -10.42 -17.09
N GLU A 178 -10.33 -10.46 -18.40
CA GLU A 178 -10.25 -9.27 -19.26
C GLU A 178 -11.37 -8.27 -18.99
N ILE A 179 -12.59 -8.73 -18.67
CA ILE A 179 -13.78 -7.87 -18.52
C ILE A 179 -13.57 -6.81 -17.42
N PRO A 180 -13.21 -7.17 -16.17
CA PRO A 180 -12.92 -6.16 -15.13
C PRO A 180 -11.82 -5.17 -15.53
N TYR A 181 -10.77 -5.65 -16.21
CA TYR A 181 -9.67 -4.78 -16.64
C TYR A 181 -10.03 -3.87 -17.80
N VAL A 182 -10.83 -4.32 -18.76
CA VAL A 182 -11.35 -3.47 -19.84
C VAL A 182 -12.21 -2.34 -19.26
N ILE A 183 -13.15 -2.68 -18.37
CA ILE A 183 -14.00 -1.67 -17.71
C ILE A 183 -13.12 -0.68 -16.93
N LEU A 184 -12.16 -1.19 -16.16
CA LEU A 184 -11.23 -0.38 -15.39
C LEU A 184 -10.42 0.56 -16.30
N GLY A 185 -9.91 0.06 -17.42
CA GLY A 185 -9.19 0.84 -18.41
C GLY A 185 -10.00 2.01 -18.95
N PHE A 186 -11.28 1.79 -19.29
CA PHE A 186 -12.18 2.86 -19.72
C PHE A 186 -12.45 3.89 -18.62
N VAL A 187 -12.70 3.46 -17.38
CA VAL A 187 -12.91 4.35 -16.23
C VAL A 187 -11.67 5.22 -16.00
N VAL A 188 -10.48 4.59 -15.97
CA VAL A 188 -9.20 5.29 -15.76
C VAL A 188 -8.92 6.27 -16.90
N PHE A 189 -9.21 5.89 -18.14
CA PHE A 189 -9.04 6.76 -19.31
C PHE A 189 -9.97 8.00 -19.27
N LEU A 190 -11.23 7.81 -18.88
CA LEU A 190 -12.15 8.93 -18.67
C LEU A 190 -11.65 9.88 -17.57
N ILE A 191 -11.12 9.33 -16.48
CA ILE A 191 -10.50 10.14 -15.42
C ILE A 191 -9.28 10.88 -15.97
N ALA A 192 -8.45 10.27 -16.81
CA ALA A 192 -7.33 10.93 -17.46
C ALA A 192 -7.79 12.15 -18.29
N ILE A 193 -8.88 12.00 -19.05
CA ILE A 193 -9.48 13.12 -19.81
C ILE A 193 -9.91 14.26 -18.88
N VAL A 194 -10.56 13.95 -17.76
CA VAL A 194 -10.94 14.95 -16.75
C VAL A 194 -9.72 15.69 -16.24
N PHE A 195 -8.64 14.97 -15.88
CA PHE A 195 -7.39 15.58 -15.39
C PHE A 195 -6.70 16.46 -16.46
N THR A 196 -6.88 16.18 -17.75
CA THR A 196 -6.38 17.08 -18.81
C THR A 196 -7.12 18.41 -18.89
N ARG A 197 -8.38 18.47 -18.43
CA ARG A 197 -9.23 19.67 -18.49
C ARG A 197 -9.20 20.49 -17.20
N VAL A 198 -8.94 19.86 -16.05
CA VAL A 198 -8.91 20.54 -14.76
C VAL A 198 -7.57 21.24 -14.57
N LYS A 199 -7.62 22.50 -14.12
CA LYS A 199 -6.44 23.25 -13.67
C LYS A 199 -6.13 22.87 -12.24
N LEU A 200 -5.15 21.99 -12.06
CA LEU A 200 -4.60 21.72 -10.73
C LEU A 200 -3.66 22.86 -10.34
N PRO A 201 -3.77 23.41 -9.12
CA PRO A 201 -2.81 24.40 -8.63
C PRO A 201 -1.38 23.83 -8.69
N GLU A 202 -0.47 24.55 -9.35
CA GLU A 202 0.93 24.12 -9.39
C GLU A 202 1.62 24.49 -8.07
N ILE A 203 2.14 23.48 -7.41
CA ILE A 203 2.91 23.62 -6.18
C ILE A 203 4.36 23.81 -6.56
N LYS A 204 4.81 25.07 -6.61
CA LYS A 204 6.21 25.40 -6.89
C LYS A 204 7.05 25.12 -5.65
N HIS A 205 7.81 24.04 -5.66
CA HIS A 205 8.89 23.83 -4.71
C HIS A 205 10.11 24.69 -5.11
N ASN A 206 10.24 25.86 -4.50
CA ASN A 206 11.45 26.70 -4.63
C ASN A 206 12.64 26.16 -3.81
N ASP A 207 12.48 25.05 -3.11
CA ASP A 207 13.41 24.60 -2.07
C ASP A 207 14.63 23.82 -2.59
N GLY A 208 14.59 23.30 -3.81
CA GLY A 208 15.66 22.42 -4.30
C GLY A 208 17.03 23.10 -4.53
N LEU A 209 17.07 24.40 -4.75
CA LEU A 209 18.32 25.14 -4.96
C LEU A 209 18.86 25.72 -3.65
N ALA A 210 17.99 26.20 -2.76
CA ALA A 210 18.37 26.70 -1.44
C ALA A 210 18.84 25.59 -0.48
N GLU A 211 18.24 24.39 -0.56
CA GLU A 211 18.65 23.24 0.22
C GLU A 211 20.02 22.66 -0.21
N LYS A 212 20.28 22.61 -1.53
CA LYS A 212 21.61 22.20 -2.04
C LYS A 212 22.75 23.12 -1.59
N ALA A 213 22.47 24.41 -1.42
CA ALA A 213 23.46 25.39 -0.95
C ALA A 213 23.72 25.30 0.56
N LYS A 214 22.74 24.87 1.36
CA LYS A 214 22.81 24.87 2.83
C LYS A 214 23.38 23.57 3.43
N TYR A 215 23.31 22.44 2.74
CA TYR A 215 23.62 21.13 3.32
C TYR A 215 24.55 20.30 2.45
N GLY A 216 25.79 20.68 2.22
CA GLY A 216 26.91 19.88 1.68
C GLY A 216 26.62 18.61 0.87
N ARG A 217 27.62 18.12 0.20
CA ARG A 217 27.55 17.18 -0.94
C ARG A 217 26.93 15.78 -0.76
N ASP A 218 26.50 15.31 0.44
CA ASP A 218 26.01 13.94 0.62
C ASP A 218 24.86 13.80 1.65
N PRO A 219 23.61 14.22 1.33
CA PRO A 219 22.47 14.01 2.23
C PRO A 219 22.20 12.52 2.49
N LEU A 220 22.43 11.65 1.50
CA LEU A 220 22.22 10.20 1.61
C LEU A 220 23.11 9.58 2.70
N LYS A 221 24.42 9.87 2.72
CA LYS A 221 25.32 9.33 3.78
C LYS A 221 24.90 9.72 5.18
N ARG A 222 24.29 10.89 5.35
CA ARG A 222 23.80 11.35 6.66
C ARG A 222 22.55 10.58 7.08
N ILE A 223 21.63 10.27 6.17
CA ILE A 223 20.42 9.48 6.44
C ILE A 223 20.80 8.09 7.01
N TRP A 224 21.77 7.42 6.39
CA TRP A 224 22.22 6.10 6.83
C TRP A 224 22.95 6.08 8.19
N ARG A 225 23.36 7.24 8.72
CA ARG A 225 23.91 7.35 10.06
C ARG A 225 22.86 7.40 11.17
N HIS A 226 21.61 7.69 10.83
CA HIS A 226 20.50 7.69 11.79
C HIS A 226 20.01 6.26 12.01
N LYS A 227 20.45 5.62 13.10
CA LYS A 227 20.14 4.21 13.41
C LYS A 227 18.64 3.93 13.45
N PHE A 228 17.85 4.81 14.06
CA PHE A 228 16.40 4.65 14.16
C PHE A 228 15.70 4.74 12.80
N PHE A 229 16.25 5.51 11.86
CA PHE A 229 15.78 5.50 10.47
C PHE A 229 16.05 4.15 9.80
N VAL A 230 17.26 3.62 9.94
CA VAL A 230 17.64 2.33 9.33
C VAL A 230 16.79 1.19 9.89
N TYR A 231 16.61 1.16 11.22
CA TYR A 231 15.73 0.16 11.85
C TYR A 231 14.27 0.34 11.43
N GLY A 232 13.79 1.59 11.32
CA GLY A 232 12.46 1.91 10.80
C GLY A 232 12.26 1.50 9.35
N LEU A 233 13.28 1.65 8.49
CA LEU A 233 13.25 1.18 7.11
C LEU A 233 13.15 -0.35 7.04
N ILE A 234 13.93 -1.07 7.86
CA ILE A 234 13.88 -2.53 7.95
C ILE A 234 12.51 -2.98 8.49
N ALA A 235 12.00 -2.32 9.53
CA ALA A 235 10.70 -2.62 10.10
C ALA A 235 9.56 -2.38 9.09
N LEU A 236 9.62 -1.28 8.33
CA LEU A 236 8.62 -0.98 7.31
C LEU A 236 8.66 -1.97 6.15
N LEU A 237 9.85 -2.35 5.68
CA LEU A 237 10.02 -3.39 4.67
C LEU A 237 9.46 -4.73 5.18
N SER A 238 9.76 -5.11 6.43
CA SER A 238 9.22 -6.33 7.05
C SER A 238 7.70 -6.29 7.15
N TYR A 239 7.13 -5.14 7.52
CA TYR A 239 5.69 -4.95 7.55
C TYR A 239 5.06 -5.18 6.17
N GLU A 240 5.61 -4.58 5.11
CA GLU A 240 5.12 -4.73 3.73
C GLU A 240 5.21 -6.20 3.25
N ILE A 241 6.29 -6.92 3.60
CA ILE A 241 6.41 -8.35 3.32
C ILE A 241 5.27 -9.11 3.99
N ALA A 242 4.99 -8.85 5.28
CA ALA A 242 3.98 -9.57 6.04
C ALA A 242 2.57 -9.26 5.53
N GLU A 243 2.20 -7.97 5.42
CA GLU A 243 0.87 -7.51 5.00
C GLU A 243 0.50 -8.06 3.62
N ILE A 244 1.37 -7.85 2.64
CA ILE A 244 1.10 -8.26 1.25
C ILE A 244 1.05 -9.79 1.15
N SER A 245 1.97 -10.50 1.87
CA SER A 245 1.96 -11.95 1.88
C SER A 245 0.67 -12.53 2.47
N ILE A 246 0.18 -11.97 3.57
CA ILE A 246 -1.07 -12.43 4.21
C ILE A 246 -2.26 -12.18 3.28
N ASN A 247 -2.36 -10.98 2.70
CA ASN A 247 -3.45 -10.63 1.79
C ASN A 247 -3.48 -11.56 0.56
N SER A 248 -2.34 -11.74 -0.10
CA SER A 248 -2.23 -12.53 -1.32
C SER A 248 -2.36 -14.03 -1.07
N TYR A 249 -2.00 -14.50 0.14
CA TYR A 249 -2.10 -15.91 0.52
C TYR A 249 -3.43 -16.29 1.17
N PHE A 250 -4.24 -15.31 1.58
CA PHE A 250 -5.48 -15.51 2.34
C PHE A 250 -6.40 -16.51 1.67
N ILE A 251 -6.78 -16.29 0.41
CA ILE A 251 -7.71 -17.17 -0.32
C ILE A 251 -7.10 -18.57 -0.43
N ASN A 252 -5.82 -18.69 -0.81
CA ASN A 252 -5.12 -19.96 -0.92
C ASN A 252 -5.15 -20.77 0.39
N TYR A 253 -4.88 -20.08 1.51
CA TYR A 253 -4.88 -20.73 2.81
C TYR A 253 -6.25 -21.28 3.19
N VAL A 254 -7.30 -20.46 3.16
CA VAL A 254 -8.62 -20.89 3.65
C VAL A 254 -9.29 -21.91 2.73
N THR A 255 -9.02 -21.87 1.43
CA THR A 255 -9.54 -22.85 0.46
C THR A 255 -8.70 -24.13 0.46
N GLY A 256 -7.38 -24.04 0.58
CA GLY A 256 -6.47 -25.18 0.71
C GLY A 256 -6.69 -25.97 1.99
N MET A 257 -7.13 -25.31 3.06
CA MET A 257 -7.58 -25.97 4.29
C MET A 257 -8.98 -26.61 4.18
N GLY A 258 -9.66 -26.46 3.04
CA GLY A 258 -11.01 -27.02 2.81
C GLY A 258 -12.10 -26.35 3.65
N TRP A 259 -11.90 -25.13 4.15
CA TRP A 259 -12.89 -24.47 5.02
C TRP A 259 -14.01 -23.81 4.21
N MET A 260 -13.74 -23.35 3.01
CA MET A 260 -14.70 -22.68 2.12
C MET A 260 -14.21 -22.72 0.66
N ASP A 261 -15.10 -22.37 -0.26
CA ASP A 261 -14.80 -22.18 -1.68
C ASP A 261 -14.18 -20.80 -1.94
N ASP A 262 -13.58 -20.61 -3.12
CA ASP A 262 -12.85 -19.40 -3.50
C ASP A 262 -13.73 -18.13 -3.47
N ARG A 263 -15.01 -18.26 -3.86
CA ARG A 263 -15.96 -17.16 -3.83
C ARG A 263 -16.26 -16.69 -2.41
N THR A 264 -16.50 -17.62 -1.49
CA THR A 264 -16.72 -17.35 -0.08
C THR A 264 -15.43 -16.79 0.56
N ALA A 265 -14.27 -17.35 0.22
CA ALA A 265 -12.98 -16.88 0.70
C ALA A 265 -12.71 -15.42 0.30
N SER A 266 -13.05 -15.01 -0.92
CA SER A 266 -12.95 -13.61 -1.37
C SER A 266 -13.89 -12.68 -0.58
N MET A 267 -15.11 -13.13 -0.22
CA MET A 267 -16.00 -12.35 0.66
C MET A 267 -15.44 -12.22 2.07
N VAL A 268 -14.84 -13.28 2.62
CA VAL A 268 -14.23 -13.26 3.94
C VAL A 268 -13.00 -12.35 3.95
N LEU A 269 -12.18 -12.36 2.89
CA LEU A 269 -11.08 -11.40 2.72
C LEU A 269 -11.58 -9.95 2.70
N THR A 270 -12.71 -9.69 2.00
CA THR A 270 -13.35 -8.36 2.04
C THR A 270 -13.73 -7.97 3.48
N GLY A 271 -14.27 -8.90 4.25
CA GLY A 271 -14.56 -8.72 5.68
C GLY A 271 -13.30 -8.44 6.50
N ALA A 272 -12.20 -9.16 6.23
CA ALA A 272 -10.90 -8.95 6.87
C ALA A 272 -10.34 -7.54 6.60
N LEU A 273 -10.44 -7.07 5.36
CA LEU A 273 -10.05 -5.69 5.00
C LEU A 273 -10.98 -4.64 5.64
N ALA A 274 -12.26 -4.96 5.90
CA ALA A 274 -13.13 -4.11 6.69
C ALA A 274 -12.66 -4.04 8.16
N PHE A 275 -12.24 -5.16 8.76
CA PHE A 275 -11.58 -5.16 10.08
C PHE A 275 -10.31 -4.31 10.10
N PHE A 276 -9.49 -4.40 9.06
CA PHE A 276 -8.33 -3.53 8.90
C PHE A 276 -8.71 -2.05 8.92
N MET A 277 -9.76 -1.63 8.20
CA MET A 277 -10.25 -0.26 8.26
C MET A 277 -10.72 0.15 9.66
N VAL A 278 -11.48 -0.71 10.34
CA VAL A 278 -11.93 -0.48 11.74
C VAL A 278 -10.71 -0.34 12.66
N GLY A 279 -9.72 -1.22 12.52
CA GLY A 279 -8.45 -1.17 13.25
C GLY A 279 -7.71 0.15 13.02
N ARG A 280 -7.67 0.65 11.78
CA ARG A 280 -7.01 1.92 11.42
C ARG A 280 -7.67 3.12 12.09
N PHE A 281 -9.00 3.22 12.05
CA PHE A 281 -9.72 4.31 12.71
C PHE A 281 -9.64 4.19 14.24
N GLY A 282 -9.91 2.99 14.79
CA GLY A 282 -9.86 2.73 16.22
C GLY A 282 -8.45 2.96 16.80
N GLY A 283 -7.44 2.42 16.16
CA GLY A 283 -6.05 2.59 16.56
C GLY A 283 -5.59 4.05 16.48
N SER A 284 -5.99 4.79 15.43
CA SER A 284 -5.71 6.23 15.34
C SER A 284 -6.37 7.03 16.47
N PHE A 285 -7.55 6.60 16.92
CA PHE A 285 -8.22 7.21 18.07
C PHE A 285 -7.51 6.88 19.38
N ILE A 286 -7.11 5.61 19.57
CA ILE A 286 -6.40 5.13 20.78
C ILE A 286 -5.03 5.79 20.93
N MET A 287 -4.32 6.10 19.82
CA MET A 287 -3.03 6.79 19.84
C MET A 287 -3.08 8.23 20.38
N ARG A 288 -4.26 8.76 20.71
CA ARG A 288 -4.39 10.02 21.48
C ARG A 288 -3.96 9.85 22.94
N TRP A 289 -4.00 8.62 23.48
CA TRP A 289 -3.66 8.30 24.86
C TRP A 289 -2.43 7.41 24.98
N ILE A 290 -2.09 6.64 23.96
CA ILE A 290 -0.96 5.73 23.95
C ILE A 290 0.10 6.29 23.00
N PRO A 291 1.38 6.47 23.46
CA PRO A 291 2.49 6.87 22.60
C PRO A 291 2.64 5.92 21.40
N ALA A 292 3.07 6.47 20.26
CA ALA A 292 3.16 5.73 18.99
C ALA A 292 4.10 4.50 19.10
N GLU A 293 5.19 4.61 19.87
CA GLU A 293 6.14 3.54 20.13
C GLU A 293 5.47 2.34 20.84
N ASN A 294 4.71 2.65 21.90
CA ASN A 294 4.02 1.63 22.69
C ASN A 294 2.86 1.01 21.86
N MET A 295 2.17 1.82 21.08
CA MET A 295 1.13 1.34 20.16
C MET A 295 1.72 0.36 19.14
N LEU A 296 2.89 0.69 18.57
CA LEU A 296 3.57 -0.19 17.62
C LEU A 296 4.00 -1.51 18.27
N LEU A 297 4.51 -1.46 19.51
CA LEU A 297 4.85 -2.66 20.28
C LEU A 297 3.62 -3.54 20.56
N ILE A 298 2.52 -2.96 21.02
CA ILE A 298 1.25 -3.67 21.28
C ILE A 298 0.75 -4.34 20.00
N CYS A 299 0.74 -3.60 18.88
CA CYS A 299 0.33 -4.13 17.59
C CYS A 299 1.26 -5.24 17.10
N GLY A 300 2.59 -5.08 17.24
CA GLY A 300 3.57 -6.11 16.89
C GLY A 300 3.37 -7.40 17.68
N CYS A 301 3.22 -7.31 19.01
CA CYS A 301 2.90 -8.45 19.86
C CYS A 301 1.55 -9.08 19.48
N GLY A 302 0.53 -8.27 19.18
CA GLY A 302 -0.78 -8.72 18.74
C GLY A 302 -0.72 -9.53 17.45
N CYS A 303 0.00 -9.04 16.43
CA CYS A 303 0.20 -9.77 15.18
C CYS A 303 0.99 -11.07 15.39
N VAL A 304 2.07 -11.04 16.19
CA VAL A 304 2.82 -12.26 16.53
C VAL A 304 1.90 -13.30 17.19
N ALA A 305 1.08 -12.90 18.18
CA ALA A 305 0.15 -13.81 18.82
C ALA A 305 -0.91 -14.36 17.84
N CYS A 306 -1.44 -13.52 16.96
CA CYS A 306 -2.39 -13.90 15.92
C CYS A 306 -1.79 -14.91 14.94
N ILE A 307 -0.60 -14.66 14.43
CA ILE A 307 0.07 -15.57 13.49
C ILE A 307 0.51 -16.87 14.18
N MET A 308 0.94 -16.81 15.45
CA MET A 308 1.20 -18.03 16.24
C MET A 308 -0.06 -18.91 16.35
N LEU A 309 -1.24 -18.29 16.55
CA LEU A 309 -2.51 -19.03 16.57
C LEU A 309 -2.82 -19.67 15.21
N VAL A 310 -2.45 -19.05 14.09
CA VAL A 310 -2.55 -19.63 12.74
C VAL A 310 -1.61 -20.84 12.62
N LEU A 311 -0.35 -20.71 13.04
CA LEU A 311 0.67 -21.76 12.97
C LEU A 311 0.35 -22.97 13.86
N MET A 312 -0.35 -22.77 14.99
CA MET A 312 -0.82 -23.87 15.84
C MET A 312 -1.87 -24.75 15.17
N ASN A 313 -2.46 -24.31 14.08
CA ASN A 313 -3.38 -25.07 13.22
C ASN A 313 -4.56 -25.73 13.98
N PHE A 314 -5.24 -24.98 14.83
CA PHE A 314 -6.43 -25.45 15.55
C PHE A 314 -7.71 -25.46 14.67
N GLY A 315 -7.57 -25.78 13.40
CA GLY A 315 -8.67 -25.79 12.45
C GLY A 315 -9.29 -24.39 12.29
N LYS A 316 -10.63 -24.29 12.28
CA LYS A 316 -11.32 -22.99 12.07
C LYS A 316 -11.02 -21.92 13.14
N ILE A 317 -10.48 -22.30 14.32
CA ILE A 317 -10.07 -21.34 15.36
C ILE A 317 -8.90 -20.48 14.84
N SER A 318 -8.04 -21.04 14.02
CA SER A 318 -6.94 -20.30 13.37
C SER A 318 -7.42 -19.12 12.51
N MET A 319 -8.67 -19.18 12.01
CA MET A 319 -9.31 -18.07 11.31
C MET A 319 -9.43 -16.82 12.20
N ILE A 320 -9.67 -16.99 13.50
CA ILE A 320 -9.75 -15.89 14.47
C ILE A 320 -8.40 -15.18 14.55
N GLY A 321 -7.29 -15.94 14.57
CA GLY A 321 -5.95 -15.37 14.51
C GLY A 321 -5.73 -14.63 13.20
N LEU A 322 -6.10 -15.21 12.07
CA LEU A 322 -5.92 -14.59 10.76
C LEU A 322 -6.71 -13.28 10.64
N LEU A 323 -7.99 -13.25 11.04
CA LEU A 323 -8.82 -12.03 11.02
C LEU A 323 -8.37 -11.01 12.06
N GLY A 324 -7.94 -11.46 13.26
CA GLY A 324 -7.42 -10.59 14.32
C GLY A 324 -6.16 -9.86 13.90
N ASN A 325 -5.32 -10.49 13.06
CA ASN A 325 -4.12 -9.85 12.52
C ASN A 325 -4.42 -8.52 11.81
N TYR A 326 -5.51 -8.46 11.02
CA TYR A 326 -5.91 -7.25 10.28
C TYR A 326 -6.22 -6.05 11.19
N LEU A 327 -6.69 -6.28 12.42
CA LEU A 327 -6.90 -5.20 13.39
C LEU A 327 -5.59 -4.61 13.89
N PHE A 328 -4.63 -5.48 14.23
CA PHE A 328 -3.35 -5.05 14.80
C PHE A 328 -2.43 -4.45 13.74
N GLU A 329 -2.38 -4.99 12.54
CA GLU A 329 -1.51 -4.47 11.47
C GLU A 329 -1.97 -3.11 10.91
N ALA A 330 -3.23 -2.75 11.09
CA ALA A 330 -3.88 -1.61 10.43
C ALA A 330 -3.19 -0.26 10.63
N VAL A 331 -2.61 -0.02 11.81
CA VAL A 331 -1.94 1.25 12.14
C VAL A 331 -0.41 1.19 12.01
N MET A 332 0.16 0.02 11.68
CA MET A 332 1.61 -0.16 11.68
C MET A 332 2.31 0.70 10.65
N PHE A 333 1.85 0.68 9.38
CA PHE A 333 2.49 1.44 8.30
C PHE A 333 2.67 2.93 8.65
N PRO A 334 1.61 3.71 8.94
CA PRO A 334 1.76 5.13 9.24
C PRO A 334 2.55 5.38 10.52
N THR A 335 2.47 4.47 11.50
CA THR A 335 3.21 4.58 12.76
C THR A 335 4.71 4.36 12.55
N ILE A 336 5.11 3.26 11.88
CA ILE A 336 6.53 2.99 11.56
C ILE A 336 7.09 4.14 10.72
N PHE A 337 6.36 4.57 9.69
CA PHE A 337 6.78 5.67 8.83
C PHE A 337 7.05 6.95 9.61
N SER A 338 6.11 7.37 10.46
CA SER A 338 6.24 8.59 11.26
C SER A 338 7.39 8.52 12.26
N LEU A 339 7.58 7.36 12.90
CA LEU A 339 8.66 7.10 13.83
C LEU A 339 10.03 7.10 13.14
N ALA A 340 10.12 6.50 11.95
CA ALA A 340 11.36 6.43 11.18
C ALA A 340 11.85 7.80 10.69
N VAL A 341 10.95 8.74 10.36
CA VAL A 341 11.33 10.09 9.94
C VAL A 341 11.47 11.08 11.08
N ARG A 342 11.13 10.69 12.31
CA ARG A 342 11.23 11.54 13.50
C ARG A 342 12.69 11.98 13.72
N GLY A 343 12.90 13.26 14.00
CA GLY A 343 14.22 13.81 14.21
C GLY A 343 15.11 14.01 12.99
N MET A 344 14.62 13.65 11.78
CA MET A 344 15.39 13.79 10.53
C MET A 344 15.53 15.25 10.04
N GLY A 345 14.73 16.19 10.56
CA GLY A 345 14.79 17.60 10.22
C GLY A 345 14.74 17.85 8.72
N SER A 346 15.76 18.50 8.16
CA SER A 346 15.87 18.80 6.73
C SER A 346 16.02 17.56 5.83
N LEU A 347 16.38 16.40 6.40
CA LEU A 347 16.53 15.14 5.67
C LEU A 347 15.20 14.37 5.53
N THR A 348 14.14 14.79 6.23
CA THR A 348 12.84 14.11 6.25
C THR A 348 12.32 13.81 4.85
N LYS A 349 12.42 14.77 3.91
CA LYS A 349 11.94 14.60 2.54
C LYS A 349 12.65 13.48 1.79
N SER A 350 13.98 13.44 1.87
CA SER A 350 14.79 12.37 1.23
C SER A 350 14.62 11.03 1.94
N ALA A 351 14.50 11.03 3.26
CA ALA A 351 14.23 9.84 4.06
C ALA A 351 12.85 9.25 3.73
N SER A 352 11.81 10.08 3.62
CA SER A 352 10.49 9.65 3.20
C SER A 352 10.48 9.02 1.81
N SER A 353 11.25 9.56 0.86
CA SER A 353 11.36 8.97 -0.49
C SER A 353 11.99 7.58 -0.46
N ILE A 354 12.95 7.31 0.43
CA ILE A 354 13.54 5.98 0.60
C ILE A 354 12.50 5.03 1.23
N LEU A 355 11.76 5.48 2.24
CA LEU A 355 10.70 4.67 2.86
C LEU A 355 9.59 4.30 1.87
N MET A 356 9.28 5.18 0.90
CA MET A 356 8.28 4.89 -0.14
C MET A 356 8.73 3.85 -1.18
N MET A 357 9.95 3.33 -1.09
CA MET A 357 10.42 2.18 -1.88
C MET A 357 10.12 0.84 -1.21
N THR A 358 9.70 0.82 0.06
CA THR A 358 9.45 -0.41 0.83
C THR A 358 8.30 -1.30 0.31
N PRO A 359 7.31 -0.84 -0.51
CA PRO A 359 6.36 -1.74 -1.14
C PRO A 359 6.99 -2.87 -1.98
N VAL A 360 8.28 -2.75 -2.36
CA VAL A 360 9.05 -3.88 -2.91
C VAL A 360 9.03 -5.11 -2.01
N GLY A 361 8.74 -4.96 -0.71
CA GLY A 361 8.45 -6.05 0.21
C GLY A 361 7.40 -7.03 -0.27
N GLY A 362 6.46 -6.59 -1.12
CA GLY A 362 5.49 -7.47 -1.78
C GLY A 362 6.10 -8.58 -2.63
N CYS A 363 7.35 -8.41 -3.11
CA CYS A 363 8.11 -9.51 -3.73
C CYS A 363 8.38 -10.66 -2.74
N GLY A 364 8.28 -10.42 -1.44
CA GLY A 364 8.42 -11.46 -0.40
C GLY A 364 7.35 -12.54 -0.48
N PHE A 365 6.20 -12.28 -1.12
CA PHE A 365 5.19 -13.29 -1.40
C PHE A 365 5.72 -14.46 -2.24
N LEU A 366 6.76 -14.26 -3.03
CA LEU A 366 7.44 -15.35 -3.73
C LEU A 366 8.00 -16.41 -2.75
N LEU A 367 8.57 -15.96 -1.62
CA LEU A 367 9.06 -16.88 -0.60
C LEU A 367 7.92 -17.67 0.04
N VAL A 368 6.78 -17.03 0.28
CA VAL A 368 5.57 -17.69 0.78
C VAL A 368 5.08 -18.75 -0.21
N GLY A 369 5.05 -18.42 -1.51
CA GLY A 369 4.67 -19.36 -2.56
C GLY A 369 5.61 -20.58 -2.62
N VAL A 370 6.92 -20.38 -2.61
CA VAL A 370 7.92 -21.46 -2.62
C VAL A 370 7.75 -22.39 -1.41
N ILE A 371 7.53 -21.83 -0.22
CA ILE A 371 7.32 -22.63 0.98
C ILE A 371 5.99 -23.38 0.90
N ALA A 372 4.92 -22.76 0.43
CA ALA A 372 3.61 -23.37 0.30
C ALA A 372 3.62 -24.56 -0.66
N ASP A 373 4.27 -24.40 -1.83
CA ASP A 373 4.39 -25.46 -2.83
C ASP A 373 5.30 -26.62 -2.34
N ALA A 374 6.25 -26.34 -1.43
CA ALA A 374 7.19 -27.32 -0.92
C ALA A 374 6.72 -28.03 0.36
N THR A 375 5.77 -27.47 1.11
CA THR A 375 5.38 -27.97 2.44
C THR A 375 3.86 -28.17 2.56
N ASP A 376 3.19 -27.28 3.27
CA ASP A 376 1.74 -27.26 3.48
C ASP A 376 1.20 -25.83 3.53
N MET A 377 -0.12 -25.68 3.76
CA MET A 377 -0.78 -24.37 3.77
C MET A 377 -0.49 -23.53 5.02
N VAL A 378 0.10 -24.09 6.08
CA VAL A 378 0.31 -23.44 7.38
C VAL A 378 1.73 -22.89 7.53
N VAL A 379 2.74 -23.68 7.14
CA VAL A 379 4.17 -23.33 7.28
C VAL A 379 4.54 -21.99 6.66
N PRO A 380 3.97 -21.55 5.53
CA PRO A 380 4.29 -20.25 4.94
C PRO A 380 4.10 -19.03 5.88
N PHE A 381 3.23 -19.16 6.89
CA PHE A 381 3.00 -18.10 7.88
C PHE A 381 4.21 -17.82 8.79
N ILE A 382 5.27 -18.63 8.71
CA ILE A 382 6.55 -18.35 9.39
C ILE A 382 7.18 -17.04 8.86
N ILE A 383 6.96 -16.70 7.58
CA ILE A 383 7.49 -15.45 6.98
C ILE A 383 6.84 -14.22 7.63
N PRO A 384 5.49 -14.07 7.64
CA PRO A 384 4.85 -12.98 8.37
C PRO A 384 5.20 -12.95 9.86
N LEU A 385 5.31 -14.12 10.51
CA LEU A 385 5.72 -14.20 11.93
C LEU A 385 7.06 -13.52 12.18
N LEU A 386 8.09 -13.89 11.41
CA LEU A 386 9.43 -13.31 11.54
C LEU A 386 9.41 -11.80 11.25
N CYS A 387 8.63 -11.38 10.26
CA CYS A 387 8.47 -9.97 9.91
C CYS A 387 7.82 -9.17 11.05
N TYR A 388 6.76 -9.66 11.67
CA TYR A 388 6.12 -8.98 12.80
C TYR A 388 6.98 -8.98 14.07
N ILE A 389 7.84 -9.98 14.28
CA ILE A 389 8.85 -9.95 15.34
C ILE A 389 9.81 -8.78 15.12
N VAL A 390 10.28 -8.56 13.90
CA VAL A 390 11.15 -7.41 13.57
C VAL A 390 10.44 -6.08 13.84
N VAL A 391 9.16 -5.96 13.47
CA VAL A 391 8.36 -4.76 13.76
C VAL A 391 8.19 -4.55 15.27
N GLY A 392 7.88 -5.61 16.02
CA GLY A 392 7.75 -5.56 17.48
C GLY A 392 9.07 -5.14 18.18
N LEU A 393 10.20 -5.69 17.73
CA LEU A 393 11.52 -5.31 18.24
C LEU A 393 11.87 -3.84 17.97
N TYR A 394 11.48 -3.31 16.81
CA TYR A 394 11.63 -1.88 16.53
C TYR A 394 10.78 -1.03 17.48
N GLY A 395 9.50 -1.37 17.69
CA GLY A 395 8.64 -0.71 18.66
C GLY A 395 9.19 -0.77 20.09
N PHE A 396 9.67 -1.94 20.53
CA PHE A 396 10.31 -2.12 21.85
C PHE A 396 11.55 -1.25 22.01
N GLY A 397 12.46 -1.27 21.03
CA GLY A 397 13.69 -0.47 21.09
C GLY A 397 13.43 1.03 21.20
N LEU A 398 12.38 1.53 20.52
CA LEU A 398 11.95 2.93 20.61
C LEU A 398 11.29 3.25 21.95
N SER A 399 10.45 2.35 22.49
CA SER A 399 9.79 2.52 23.78
C SER A 399 10.80 2.66 24.90
N VAL A 400 11.81 1.78 24.97
CA VAL A 400 12.88 1.85 25.97
C VAL A 400 13.70 3.14 25.84
N HIS A 401 14.04 3.53 24.62
CA HIS A 401 14.82 4.76 24.39
C HIS A 401 14.04 6.03 24.77
N SER A 402 12.74 6.05 24.54
CA SER A 402 11.85 7.15 24.93
C SER A 402 11.74 7.31 26.46
N GLU A 403 11.80 6.22 27.22
CA GLU A 403 11.80 6.25 28.67
C GLU A 403 13.14 6.75 29.26
N GLU A 404 14.27 6.38 28.62
CA GLU A 404 15.60 6.81 29.08
C GLU A 404 15.88 8.28 28.77
N LYS A 405 15.35 8.85 27.71
CA LYS A 405 15.62 10.22 27.25
C LYS A 405 14.35 10.97 26.83
N PRO A 406 13.49 11.34 27.76
CA PRO A 406 12.18 11.95 27.44
C PRO A 406 12.27 13.32 26.73
N ASN A 407 13.43 13.98 26.70
CA ASN A 407 13.64 15.28 26.06
C ASN A 407 14.37 15.22 24.69
N GLU A 408 14.76 14.06 24.22
CA GLU A 408 15.46 13.88 22.92
C GLU A 408 14.60 13.20 21.83
N VAL A 409 13.34 12.86 22.14
CA VAL A 409 12.43 12.12 21.25
C VAL A 409 11.35 13.03 20.65
#